data_72d5a45ff81dec917b124d383581d9e4
#
_entry.id   72d5a45ff81dec917b124d383581d9e4
#
_cell.length_a   1.000
_cell.length_b   1.000
_cell.length_c   1.000
_cell.angle_alpha   90.00
_cell.angle_beta   90.00
_cell.angle_gamma   90.00
#
_symmetry.space_group_name_H-M   'P 1'
#
loop_
_entity.id
_entity.type
_entity.pdbx_description
1 polymer ?
#
loop_
_entity_poly.entity_id
_entity_poly.type
_entity_poly.pdbx_seq_one_letter_code
_entity_poly.pdbx_strand_id
1 'polypeptide(L)'
;MKKIKLNLFLNLFQNRSLPPCYSNIKYTHSSGCINLENVNNKTNDSNLYSLMLAPSYLDFHVKDGYFLKIIKQDNNGYSSWLDEFSTINSYVKFCFKKNAKVIFKRLKRLECCFDIEYKFYHGTISFKDYEAIMNALKIMLEKRFEQRNDTNEMLLNWENIFNSTYDLIVKQQASFYVIYN
;
A
#
# COMPACT_ATOMS: atom_id res chain seq x y z
N MET A 1 -27.56 -2.68 -13.75
CA MET A 1 -26.10 -2.92 -13.68
C MET A 1 -25.47 -1.87 -12.77
N LYS A 2 -24.94 -2.26 -11.62
CA LYS A 2 -24.29 -1.36 -10.67
C LYS A 2 -22.80 -1.25 -11.01
N LYS A 3 -22.26 -0.03 -11.05
CA LYS A 3 -20.82 0.18 -11.26
C LYS A 3 -20.11 0.20 -9.91
N ILE A 4 -19.23 -0.76 -9.68
CA ILE A 4 -18.45 -0.89 -8.45
C ILE A 4 -17.00 -0.50 -8.78
N LYS A 5 -16.52 0.57 -8.15
CA LYS A 5 -15.13 1.02 -8.27
C LYS A 5 -14.33 0.46 -7.08
N LEU A 6 -13.22 -0.18 -7.36
CA LEU A 6 -12.33 -0.77 -6.38
C LEU A 6 -10.93 -0.18 -6.55
N ASN A 7 -10.31 0.18 -5.44
CA ASN A 7 -8.90 0.53 -5.41
C ASN A 7 -8.13 -0.74 -5.04
N LEU A 8 -7.16 -1.15 -5.88
CA LEU A 8 -6.41 -2.38 -5.66
C LEU A 8 -5.78 -2.43 -4.27
N PHE A 9 -5.09 -1.35 -3.87
CA PHE A 9 -4.44 -1.30 -2.56
C PHE A 9 -5.43 -1.36 -1.41
N LEU A 10 -6.48 -0.57 -1.44
CA LEU A 10 -7.51 -0.57 -0.40
C LEU A 10 -8.22 -1.92 -0.33
N ASN A 11 -8.52 -2.54 -1.47
CA ASN A 11 -9.16 -3.85 -1.49
C ASN A 11 -8.25 -4.95 -0.93
N LEU A 12 -6.95 -4.90 -1.21
CA LEU A 12 -5.96 -5.81 -0.64
C LEU A 12 -5.82 -5.65 0.87
N PHE A 13 -5.80 -4.41 1.36
CA PHE A 13 -5.72 -4.13 2.80
C PHE A 13 -6.99 -4.50 3.55
N GLN A 14 -8.17 -4.25 2.96
CA GLN A 14 -9.44 -4.42 3.66
C GLN A 14 -9.94 -5.86 3.65
N ASN A 15 -9.90 -6.54 2.52
CA ASN A 15 -10.58 -7.82 2.34
C ASN A 15 -9.69 -8.97 1.85
N ARG A 16 -8.52 -8.69 1.28
CA ARG A 16 -7.62 -9.67 0.65
C ARG A 16 -8.29 -10.58 -0.39
N SER A 17 -9.51 -10.28 -0.77
CA SER A 17 -10.26 -11.04 -1.74
C SER A 17 -10.30 -10.32 -3.07
N LEU A 18 -10.23 -11.08 -4.15
CA LEU A 18 -10.46 -10.56 -5.47
C LEU A 18 -11.94 -10.22 -5.65
N PRO A 19 -12.26 -9.18 -6.42
CA PRO A 19 -13.63 -9.00 -6.91
C PRO A 19 -14.15 -10.29 -7.52
N PRO A 20 -15.45 -10.59 -7.39
CA PRO A 20 -16.03 -11.88 -7.81
C PRO A 20 -15.79 -12.25 -9.28
N CYS A 21 -15.58 -11.25 -10.14
CA CYS A 21 -15.31 -11.44 -11.56
C CYS A 21 -13.89 -11.95 -11.89
N TYR A 22 -12.91 -11.78 -10.97
CA TYR A 22 -11.55 -12.25 -11.22
C TYR A 22 -11.37 -13.70 -10.77
N SER A 23 -10.65 -14.48 -11.58
CA SER A 23 -10.26 -15.85 -11.23
C SER A 23 -8.90 -15.87 -10.55
N ASN A 24 -7.98 -15.00 -10.97
CA ASN A 24 -6.61 -14.95 -10.47
C ASN A 24 -5.97 -13.59 -10.80
N ILE A 25 -4.94 -13.23 -10.02
CA ILE A 25 -3.98 -12.18 -10.35
C ILE A 25 -2.58 -12.79 -10.24
N LYS A 26 -1.80 -12.72 -11.30
CA LYS A 26 -0.43 -13.22 -11.34
C LYS A 26 0.55 -12.06 -11.47
N TYR A 27 1.76 -12.27 -10.95
CA TYR A 27 2.88 -11.39 -11.23
C TYR A 27 3.57 -11.80 -12.50
N THR A 28 3.91 -10.84 -13.34
CA THR A 28 4.76 -11.05 -14.52
C THR A 28 6.25 -11.08 -14.17
N HIS A 29 6.62 -10.65 -12.94
CA HIS A 29 7.99 -10.70 -12.43
C HIS A 29 8.07 -11.52 -11.15
N SER A 30 9.14 -12.31 -11.02
CA SER A 30 9.34 -13.39 -10.04
C SER A 30 9.57 -12.95 -8.59
N SER A 31 9.54 -11.69 -8.25
CA SER A 31 10.04 -11.19 -6.98
C SER A 31 8.99 -10.82 -5.93
N GLY A 32 7.75 -11.23 -6.06
CA GLY A 32 6.74 -10.94 -5.03
C GLY A 32 5.53 -11.86 -5.09
N CYS A 33 5.18 -12.48 -3.97
CA CYS A 33 3.91 -13.20 -3.83
C CYS A 33 2.87 -12.32 -3.14
N ILE A 34 1.83 -11.90 -3.86
CA ILE A 34 0.56 -11.56 -3.23
C ILE A 34 -0.30 -12.82 -3.31
N ASN A 35 -0.49 -13.50 -2.18
CA ASN A 35 -1.48 -14.57 -2.08
C ASN A 35 -2.86 -13.93 -1.93
N LEU A 36 -3.59 -13.87 -3.02
CA LEU A 36 -4.99 -13.48 -3.02
C LEU A 36 -5.84 -14.74 -2.94
N GLU A 37 -6.55 -14.92 -1.84
CA GLU A 37 -7.49 -16.02 -1.69
C GLU A 37 -8.69 -15.81 -2.61
N ASN A 38 -8.97 -16.79 -3.46
CA ASN A 38 -10.18 -16.81 -4.27
C ASN A 38 -11.38 -17.17 -3.38
N VAL A 39 -12.23 -16.20 -3.11
CA VAL A 39 -13.54 -16.49 -2.54
C VAL A 39 -14.42 -17.04 -3.68
N ASN A 40 -14.65 -18.35 -3.68
CA ASN A 40 -15.52 -19.05 -4.62
C ASN A 40 -16.99 -18.72 -4.32
N ASN A 41 -17.44 -17.52 -4.63
CA ASN A 41 -18.85 -17.21 -4.64
C ASN A 41 -19.38 -17.36 -6.07
N LYS A 42 -20.15 -18.41 -6.30
CA LYS A 42 -21.03 -18.55 -7.48
C LYS A 42 -22.13 -17.48 -7.37
N THR A 43 -21.85 -16.27 -7.77
CA THR A 43 -22.88 -15.24 -7.90
C THR A 43 -23.10 -14.98 -9.38
N ASN A 44 -24.34 -15.08 -9.83
CA ASN A 44 -24.81 -14.49 -11.09
C ASN A 44 -24.77 -12.96 -10.93
N ASP A 45 -23.58 -12.38 -10.98
CA ASP A 45 -23.36 -10.98 -10.71
C ASP A 45 -23.28 -10.21 -12.03
N SER A 46 -24.30 -9.41 -12.32
CA SER A 46 -24.37 -8.53 -13.49
C SER A 46 -23.69 -7.18 -13.27
N ASN A 47 -22.88 -7.03 -12.23
CA ASN A 47 -22.23 -5.77 -11.90
C ASN A 47 -20.99 -5.50 -12.78
N LEU A 48 -20.72 -4.21 -13.00
CA LEU A 48 -19.49 -3.75 -13.62
C LEU A 48 -18.46 -3.43 -12.53
N TYR A 49 -17.37 -4.18 -12.51
CA TYR A 49 -16.23 -3.92 -11.61
C TYR A 49 -15.17 -3.10 -12.33
N SER A 50 -14.66 -2.07 -11.66
CA SER A 50 -13.53 -1.27 -12.14
C SER A 50 -12.44 -1.28 -11.09
N LEU A 51 -11.32 -1.93 -11.39
CA LEU A 51 -10.14 -1.94 -10.53
C LEU A 51 -9.19 -0.84 -10.98
N MET A 52 -8.92 0.11 -10.10
CA MET A 52 -8.09 1.29 -10.37
C MET A 52 -6.69 1.10 -9.83
N LEU A 53 -5.72 1.81 -10.42
CA LEU A 53 -4.32 1.84 -10.00
C LEU A 53 -3.64 0.45 -10.01
N ALA A 54 -4.06 -0.40 -10.95
CA ALA A 54 -3.43 -1.69 -11.14
C ALA A 54 -2.07 -1.52 -11.86
N PRO A 55 -0.95 -1.97 -11.24
CA PRO A 55 0.36 -1.92 -11.89
C PRO A 55 0.41 -2.78 -13.16
N SER A 56 1.19 -2.34 -14.15
CA SER A 56 1.31 -3.04 -15.44
C SER A 56 1.98 -4.41 -15.37
N TYR A 57 2.66 -4.72 -14.25
CA TYR A 57 3.28 -6.02 -14.02
C TYR A 57 2.32 -7.06 -13.42
N LEU A 58 1.06 -6.70 -13.20
CA LEU A 58 0.03 -7.65 -12.75
C LEU A 58 -0.77 -8.14 -13.95
N ASP A 59 -0.88 -9.45 -14.06
CA ASP A 59 -1.71 -10.10 -15.06
C ASP A 59 -3.02 -10.56 -14.43
N PHE A 60 -4.13 -10.11 -15.00
CA PHE A 60 -5.46 -10.31 -14.45
C PHE A 60 -6.23 -11.32 -15.29
N HIS A 61 -6.68 -12.37 -14.64
CA HIS A 61 -7.54 -13.38 -15.25
C HIS A 61 -8.98 -13.24 -14.74
N VAL A 62 -9.92 -13.21 -15.64
CA VAL A 62 -11.36 -13.15 -15.31
C VAL A 62 -12.01 -14.52 -15.48
N LYS A 63 -13.11 -14.74 -14.77
CA LYS A 63 -13.90 -15.97 -14.87
C LYS A 63 -14.68 -16.00 -16.19
N ASP A 64 -15.08 -17.20 -16.59
CA ASP A 64 -15.95 -17.39 -17.74
C ASP A 64 -17.25 -16.56 -17.59
N GLY A 65 -17.64 -15.93 -18.69
CA GLY A 65 -18.78 -15.03 -18.73
C GLY A 65 -18.47 -13.57 -18.37
N TYR A 66 -17.22 -13.24 -17.99
CA TYR A 66 -16.76 -11.88 -17.78
C TYR A 66 -15.78 -11.43 -18.87
N PHE A 67 -15.83 -10.15 -19.20
CA PHE A 67 -14.90 -9.53 -20.13
C PHE A 67 -13.99 -8.55 -19.41
N LEU A 68 -12.68 -8.66 -19.66
CA LEU A 68 -11.68 -7.74 -19.15
C LEU A 68 -11.37 -6.66 -20.19
N LYS A 69 -11.55 -5.40 -19.81
CA LYS A 69 -11.09 -4.25 -20.59
C LYS A 69 -10.01 -3.54 -19.80
N ILE A 70 -8.79 -3.51 -20.32
CA ILE A 70 -7.66 -2.77 -19.76
C ILE A 70 -7.66 -1.37 -20.37
N ILE A 71 -7.68 -0.34 -19.52
CA ILE A 71 -7.57 1.05 -19.94
C ILE A 71 -6.26 1.58 -19.36
N LYS A 72 -5.31 1.88 -20.22
CA LYS A 72 -4.05 2.50 -19.79
C LYS A 72 -4.33 3.92 -19.32
N GLN A 73 -3.87 4.24 -18.13
CA GLN A 73 -3.92 5.58 -17.55
C GLN A 73 -2.58 6.26 -17.73
N ASP A 74 -2.58 7.59 -17.83
CA ASP A 74 -1.35 8.39 -18.00
C ASP A 74 -0.54 8.51 -16.69
N ASN A 75 -1.02 7.92 -15.61
CA ASN A 75 -0.33 7.91 -14.32
C ASN A 75 0.71 6.79 -14.31
N ASN A 76 1.97 7.16 -14.21
CA ASN A 76 3.06 6.22 -14.07
C ASN A 76 3.22 5.83 -12.59
N GLY A 77 3.26 4.53 -12.32
CA GLY A 77 3.79 3.99 -11.08
C GLY A 77 5.32 3.95 -11.14
N TYR A 78 5.96 4.14 -10.00
CA TYR A 78 7.42 4.06 -9.88
C TYR A 78 7.78 2.95 -8.91
N SER A 79 8.78 2.15 -9.26
CA SER A 79 9.38 1.16 -8.37
C SER A 79 10.89 1.36 -8.35
N SER A 80 11.52 0.98 -7.25
CA SER A 80 12.98 0.98 -7.12
C SER A 80 13.47 -0.41 -6.74
N TRP A 81 14.51 -0.87 -7.43
CA TRP A 81 15.23 -2.09 -7.10
C TRP A 81 16.31 -1.70 -6.09
N LEU A 82 16.06 -1.98 -4.80
CA LEU A 82 16.95 -1.56 -3.72
C LEU A 82 18.23 -2.40 -3.63
N ASP A 83 18.20 -3.62 -4.11
CA ASP A 83 19.33 -4.54 -4.20
C ASP A 83 20.44 -4.10 -5.17
N GLU A 84 20.15 -3.17 -6.07
CA GLU A 84 21.17 -2.53 -6.93
C GLU A 84 22.06 -1.52 -6.17
N PHE A 85 21.71 -1.19 -4.92
CA PHE A 85 22.41 -0.16 -4.15
C PHE A 85 23.06 -0.72 -2.88
N SER A 86 24.37 -0.60 -2.79
CA SER A 86 25.13 -1.04 -1.61
C SER A 86 24.95 -0.14 -0.38
N THR A 87 24.49 1.09 -0.56
CA THR A 87 24.31 2.07 0.53
C THR A 87 23.11 2.99 0.28
N ILE A 88 22.52 3.51 1.36
CA ILE A 88 21.50 4.56 1.30
C ILE A 88 22.00 5.77 0.50
N ASN A 89 23.27 6.15 0.67
CA ASN A 89 23.87 7.29 -0.02
C ASN A 89 23.89 7.08 -1.55
N SER A 90 24.20 5.88 -2.03
CA SER A 90 24.17 5.57 -3.46
C SER A 90 22.76 5.64 -4.01
N TYR A 91 21.78 5.08 -3.30
CA TYR A 91 20.37 5.15 -3.67
C TYR A 91 19.86 6.61 -3.73
N VAL A 92 20.10 7.40 -2.67
CA VAL A 92 19.63 8.80 -2.62
C VAL A 92 20.27 9.64 -3.72
N LYS A 93 21.57 9.43 -4.01
CA LYS A 93 22.24 10.12 -5.13
C LYS A 93 21.65 9.74 -6.47
N PHE A 94 21.34 8.47 -6.68
CA PHE A 94 20.71 7.99 -7.91
C PHE A 94 19.32 8.59 -8.12
N CYS A 95 18.45 8.49 -7.11
CA CYS A 95 17.07 8.95 -7.20
C CYS A 95 16.94 10.48 -7.29
N PHE A 96 17.70 11.20 -6.48
CA PHE A 96 17.55 12.66 -6.32
C PHE A 96 18.61 13.48 -7.04
N LYS A 97 19.65 12.85 -7.61
CA LYS A 97 20.69 13.50 -8.43
C LYS A 97 21.21 14.79 -7.75
N LYS A 98 21.06 15.95 -8.40
CA LYS A 98 21.48 17.26 -7.88
C LYS A 98 20.81 17.63 -6.54
N ASN A 99 19.63 17.10 -6.26
CA ASN A 99 18.88 17.38 -5.04
C ASN A 99 19.30 16.49 -3.86
N ALA A 100 20.14 15.47 -4.05
CA ALA A 100 20.60 14.59 -2.98
C ALA A 100 21.24 15.35 -1.80
N LYS A 101 22.04 16.39 -2.08
CA LYS A 101 22.63 17.23 -1.04
C LYS A 101 21.57 17.92 -0.16
N VAL A 102 20.47 18.33 -0.74
CA VAL A 102 19.34 18.95 0.00
C VAL A 102 18.67 17.95 0.91
N ILE A 103 18.47 16.71 0.44
CA ILE A 103 17.90 15.63 1.25
C ILE A 103 18.78 15.34 2.46
N PHE A 104 20.08 15.13 2.25
CA PHE A 104 21.02 14.88 3.37
C PHE A 104 21.11 16.05 4.36
N LYS A 105 21.08 17.29 3.86
CA LYS A 105 21.05 18.47 4.74
C LYS A 105 19.79 18.52 5.61
N ARG A 106 18.64 18.18 5.02
CA ARG A 106 17.35 18.14 5.75
C ARG A 106 17.35 17.02 6.79
N LEU A 107 17.83 15.82 6.42
CA LEU A 107 17.95 14.70 7.34
C LEU A 107 18.85 15.06 8.53
N LYS A 108 20.05 15.57 8.26
CA LYS A 108 20.99 16.00 9.30
C LYS A 108 20.37 17.08 10.22
N ARG A 109 19.61 18.02 9.64
CA ARG A 109 18.92 19.04 10.43
C ARG A 109 17.86 18.43 11.33
N LEU A 110 17.09 17.45 10.83
CA LEU A 110 16.12 16.74 11.62
C LEU A 110 16.77 16.06 12.83
N GLU A 111 17.83 15.28 12.59
CA GLU A 111 18.57 14.55 13.62
C GLU A 111 19.31 15.47 14.61
N CYS A 112 19.68 16.69 14.20
CA CYS A 112 20.28 17.68 15.10
C CYS A 112 19.24 18.44 15.96
N CYS A 113 18.00 18.53 15.50
CA CYS A 113 16.93 19.29 16.18
C CYS A 113 16.06 18.42 17.09
N PHE A 114 16.06 17.10 16.88
CA PHE A 114 15.19 16.16 17.55
C PHE A 114 15.97 14.90 17.93
N ASP A 115 15.54 14.26 19.01
CA ASP A 115 16.06 12.94 19.42
C ASP A 115 15.28 11.86 18.65
N ILE A 116 15.79 11.51 17.47
CA ILE A 116 15.08 10.68 16.50
C ILE A 116 15.45 9.22 16.67
N GLU A 117 14.44 8.37 16.88
CA GLU A 117 14.57 6.92 16.80
C GLU A 117 13.84 6.38 15.56
N TYR A 118 14.54 5.54 14.77
CA TYR A 118 13.96 4.85 13.60
C TYR A 118 13.62 3.40 13.97
N LYS A 119 12.37 3.00 13.79
CA LYS A 119 11.97 1.60 13.97
C LYS A 119 11.34 1.02 12.71
N PHE A 120 11.72 -0.23 12.45
CA PHE A 120 11.16 -1.03 11.37
C PHE A 120 10.48 -2.27 11.97
N TYR A 121 9.21 -2.43 11.66
CA TYR A 121 8.42 -3.59 12.09
C TYR A 121 8.03 -4.43 10.89
N HIS A 122 8.49 -5.68 10.86
CA HIS A 122 8.21 -6.66 9.83
C HIS A 122 8.31 -8.06 10.42
N GLY A 123 7.20 -8.78 10.47
CA GLY A 123 7.11 -10.10 11.11
C GLY A 123 6.98 -10.07 12.63
N THR A 124 7.48 -9.03 13.31
CA THR A 124 7.45 -8.93 14.77
C THR A 124 7.03 -7.53 15.19
N ILE A 125 5.93 -7.46 15.92
CA ILE A 125 5.44 -6.25 16.58
C ILE A 125 4.55 -6.65 17.77
N SER A 126 4.71 -6.00 18.92
CA SER A 126 3.75 -6.20 20.02
C SER A 126 2.41 -5.54 19.66
N PHE A 127 1.30 -6.12 20.12
CA PHE A 127 -0.01 -5.51 19.86
C PHE A 127 -0.11 -4.10 20.48
N LYS A 128 0.53 -3.88 21.62
CA LYS A 128 0.60 -2.55 22.26
C LYS A 128 1.31 -1.52 21.38
N ASP A 129 2.44 -1.87 20.79
CA ASP A 129 3.17 -0.96 19.89
C ASP A 129 2.37 -0.73 18.61
N TYR A 130 1.76 -1.79 18.07
CA TYR A 130 0.87 -1.69 16.92
C TYR A 130 -0.27 -0.71 17.16
N GLU A 131 -0.99 -0.87 18.27
CA GLU A 131 -2.11 0.00 18.63
C GLU A 131 -1.67 1.45 18.80
N ALA A 132 -0.55 1.70 19.47
CA ALA A 132 0.01 3.03 19.65
C ALA A 132 0.36 3.70 18.30
N ILE A 133 1.00 2.97 17.40
CA ILE A 133 1.36 3.45 16.06
C ILE A 133 0.10 3.77 15.25
N MET A 134 -0.88 2.86 15.23
CA MET A 134 -2.11 3.05 14.47
C MET A 134 -2.94 4.23 15.00
N ASN A 135 -3.03 4.41 16.32
CA ASN A 135 -3.71 5.55 16.92
C ASN A 135 -3.01 6.87 16.56
N ALA A 136 -1.68 6.92 16.65
CA ALA A 136 -0.92 8.09 16.24
C ALA A 136 -1.11 8.42 14.74
N LEU A 137 -1.09 7.39 13.88
CA LEU A 137 -1.33 7.54 12.45
C LEU A 137 -2.74 8.09 12.18
N LYS A 138 -3.75 7.58 12.86
CA LYS A 138 -5.12 8.06 12.74
C LYS A 138 -5.22 9.55 13.05
N ILE A 139 -4.69 9.97 14.21
CA ILE A 139 -4.69 11.37 14.64
C ILE A 139 -3.96 12.27 13.62
N MET A 140 -2.82 11.82 13.09
CA MET A 140 -2.09 12.58 12.07
C MET A 140 -2.89 12.73 10.79
N LEU A 141 -3.56 11.66 10.33
CA LEU A 141 -4.41 11.71 9.14
C LEU A 141 -5.62 12.63 9.36
N GLU A 142 -6.33 12.50 10.47
CA GLU A 142 -7.47 13.34 10.81
C GLU A 142 -7.08 14.83 10.78
N LYS A 143 -6.03 15.22 11.49
CA LYS A 143 -5.52 16.60 11.49
C LYS A 143 -5.12 17.08 10.09
N ARG A 144 -4.47 16.21 9.31
CA ARG A 144 -4.00 16.56 7.96
C ARG A 144 -5.15 16.83 7.00
N PHE A 145 -6.19 15.98 7.04
CA PHE A 145 -7.33 16.11 6.16
C PHE A 145 -8.28 17.23 6.59
N GLU A 146 -8.43 17.46 7.91
CA GLU A 146 -9.11 18.63 8.46
C GLU A 146 -8.47 19.94 7.97
N GLN A 147 -7.14 20.07 8.06
CA GLN A 147 -6.41 21.25 7.56
C GLN A 147 -6.61 21.51 6.06
N ARG A 148 -6.88 20.47 5.28
CA ARG A 148 -7.10 20.57 3.84
C ARG A 148 -8.56 20.71 3.45
N ASN A 149 -9.47 20.66 4.44
CA ASN A 149 -10.91 20.56 4.21
C ASN A 149 -11.27 19.46 3.19
N ASP A 150 -10.68 18.28 3.37
CA ASP A 150 -10.76 17.14 2.46
C ASP A 150 -11.15 15.87 3.21
N THR A 151 -11.61 14.83 2.51
CA THR A 151 -11.96 13.53 3.08
C THR A 151 -10.96 12.46 2.68
N ASN A 152 -10.77 11.49 3.56
CA ASN A 152 -9.88 10.36 3.31
C ASN A 152 -10.63 9.03 3.43
N GLU A 153 -10.63 8.25 2.35
CA GLU A 153 -11.26 6.92 2.32
C GLU A 153 -10.66 5.95 3.36
N MET A 154 -9.39 6.09 3.73
CA MET A 154 -8.77 5.28 4.78
C MET A 154 -9.43 5.54 6.14
N LEU A 155 -9.73 6.81 6.46
CA LEU A 155 -10.40 7.15 7.72
C LEU A 155 -11.84 6.60 7.77
N LEU A 156 -12.55 6.59 6.65
CA LEU A 156 -13.88 5.99 6.56
C LEU A 156 -13.90 4.48 6.80
N ASN A 157 -12.77 3.81 6.52
CA ASN A 157 -12.61 2.36 6.67
C ASN A 157 -11.60 2.00 7.76
N TRP A 158 -11.34 2.91 8.70
CA TRP A 158 -10.26 2.78 9.66
C TRP A 158 -10.30 1.49 10.48
N GLU A 159 -11.46 1.09 10.95
CA GLU A 159 -11.62 -0.11 11.75
C GLU A 159 -11.18 -1.37 11.00
N ASN A 160 -11.56 -1.50 9.74
CA ASN A 160 -11.14 -2.62 8.91
C ASN A 160 -9.63 -2.61 8.67
N ILE A 161 -9.03 -1.43 8.42
CA ILE A 161 -7.60 -1.28 8.24
C ILE A 161 -6.87 -1.64 9.55
N PHE A 162 -7.33 -1.12 10.67
CA PHE A 162 -6.77 -1.43 11.98
C PHE A 162 -6.79 -2.94 12.26
N ASN A 163 -7.92 -3.60 12.07
CA ASN A 163 -8.06 -5.02 12.36
C ASN A 163 -7.26 -5.92 11.41
N SER A 164 -7.07 -5.54 10.15
CA SER A 164 -6.38 -6.37 9.16
C SER A 164 -4.87 -6.17 9.12
N THR A 165 -4.37 -4.97 9.43
CA THR A 165 -2.95 -4.64 9.22
C THR A 165 -2.02 -5.35 10.21
N TYR A 166 -2.46 -5.60 11.43
CA TYR A 166 -1.66 -6.33 12.43
C TYR A 166 -1.22 -7.70 11.89
N ASP A 167 -2.18 -8.49 11.42
CA ASP A 167 -1.93 -9.81 10.84
C ASP A 167 -1.01 -9.76 9.63
N LEU A 168 -1.14 -8.69 8.81
CA LEU A 168 -0.28 -8.49 7.64
C LEU A 168 1.18 -8.29 8.04
N ILE A 169 1.42 -7.51 9.10
CA ILE A 169 2.78 -7.28 9.61
C ILE A 169 3.36 -8.57 10.17
N VAL A 170 2.61 -9.27 11.02
CA VAL A 170 3.04 -10.54 11.63
C VAL A 170 3.35 -11.60 10.56
N LYS A 171 2.58 -11.64 9.48
CA LYS A 171 2.79 -12.55 8.33
C LYS A 171 3.82 -12.04 7.33
N GLN A 172 4.54 -10.97 7.63
CA GLN A 172 5.54 -10.35 6.74
C GLN A 172 4.99 -9.89 5.37
N GLN A 173 3.71 -9.56 5.32
CA GLN A 173 3.02 -9.07 4.12
C GLN A 173 2.85 -7.54 4.11
N ALA A 174 3.13 -6.90 5.23
CA ALA A 174 3.21 -5.46 5.40
C ALA A 174 4.34 -5.09 6.36
N SER A 175 4.70 -3.81 6.39
CA SER A 175 5.74 -3.29 7.26
C SER A 175 5.39 -1.90 7.75
N PHE A 176 5.83 -1.55 8.96
CA PHE A 176 5.89 -0.18 9.42
C PHE A 176 7.32 0.34 9.47
N TYR A 177 7.51 1.52 8.91
CA TYR A 177 8.67 2.37 9.14
C TYR A 177 8.20 3.53 9.99
N VAL A 178 8.67 3.61 11.22
CA VAL A 178 8.21 4.60 12.20
C VAL A 178 9.39 5.45 12.64
N ILE A 179 9.15 6.76 12.68
CA ILE A 179 10.09 7.74 13.21
C ILE A 179 9.49 8.26 14.50
N TYR A 180 10.17 8.03 15.61
CA TYR A 180 9.80 8.56 16.92
C TYR A 180 10.62 9.80 17.24
N ASN A 181 9.99 10.70 17.99
CA ASN A 181 10.57 11.93 18.50
C ASN A 181 10.13 12.12 19.94
#